data_44bcd81c5c850b6aa88d40556001d7d2
#
_entry.id   44bcd81c5c850b6aa88d40556001d7d2
#
_cell.length_a   1.000
_cell.length_b   1.000
_cell.length_c   1.000
_cell.angle_alpha   90.00
_cell.angle_beta   90.00
_cell.angle_gamma   90.00
#
_symmetry.space_group_name_H-M   'P 1'
#
loop_
_entity.id
_entity.type
_entity.pdbx_description
1 polymer ?
#
loop_
_entity_poly.entity_id
_entity_poly.type
_entity_poly.pdbx_seq_one_letter_code
_entity_poly.pdbx_strand_id
1 'polypeptide(L)'
;MNLQKIRQATELLDSKLIDLQEWTARCLGEDYRGVWSEEYLRRCAVFVRNMLNGADDCESDEKDAEILSQLREAKVELEKERKKLQSENIQYIQNQRLDARADLIQEKIAESIKNLEPFTIREFNKLPQTNVSGLLCISDLHAGSTYEIKGVYNEIVNKYDFDIMRARLDGLLNKMCNDDNCIWLDDITVAVLGDCVENILRTSSLTKLREPVIDTVIKLSEYLADWFVELHDRLEIPVNVVMVGGNHDVCRPLTSKPQFEEENLGKIIVWYLQERLKSVDGITVDDYTDCAIKYIKNNAIMLHHGDGGDIAETMRYFENLYNIDIDECYVGHLHRQEMKNAGITELGDKLCWRVGSVCGIDGFAKSIRKASRPSCMFTTYSEDGAEWRKTFYL
;
A
#
# COMPACT_ATOMS: atom_id res chain seq x y z
N MET A 1 2.65 45.01 25.30
CA MET A 1 1.29 45.58 25.42
C MET A 1 1.37 46.79 26.30
N ASN A 2 0.83 47.95 25.89
CA ASN A 2 0.98 49.18 26.69
C ASN A 2 -0.27 49.36 27.58
N LEU A 3 -0.06 49.28 28.92
CA LEU A 3 -1.14 49.34 29.93
C LEU A 3 -2.01 50.59 29.79
N GLN A 4 -1.38 51.72 29.42
CA GLN A 4 -2.04 53.01 29.24
C GLN A 4 -2.99 52.99 28.04
N LYS A 5 -2.66 52.30 26.97
CA LYS A 5 -3.58 52.10 25.81
C LYS A 5 -4.75 51.19 26.13
N ILE A 6 -4.57 50.19 26.99
CA ILE A 6 -5.64 49.29 27.44
C ILE A 6 -6.59 50.05 28.34
N ARG A 7 -6.09 50.87 29.26
CA ARG A 7 -6.92 51.71 30.15
C ARG A 7 -7.77 52.68 29.35
N GLN A 8 -7.19 53.43 28.40
CA GLN A 8 -7.93 54.31 27.49
C GLN A 8 -9.00 53.59 26.64
N ALA A 9 -8.67 52.45 26.08
CA ALA A 9 -9.61 51.66 25.30
C ALA A 9 -10.79 51.14 26.14
N THR A 10 -10.52 50.75 27.41
CA THR A 10 -11.53 50.28 28.36
C THR A 10 -12.47 51.41 28.82
N GLU A 11 -11.92 52.60 29.08
CA GLU A 11 -12.71 53.81 29.38
C GLU A 11 -13.65 54.23 28.22
N LEU A 12 -13.18 54.09 26.95
CA LEU A 12 -14.01 54.34 25.77
C LEU A 12 -15.11 53.30 25.61
N LEU A 13 -14.84 52.04 25.92
CA LEU A 13 -15.83 50.96 25.91
C LEU A 13 -16.90 51.20 27.00
N ASP A 14 -16.50 51.60 28.20
CA ASP A 14 -17.39 51.90 29.32
C ASP A 14 -18.31 53.10 29.04
N SER A 15 -17.75 54.09 28.33
CA SER A 15 -18.51 55.28 27.89
C SER A 15 -19.40 54.99 26.67
N LYS A 16 -19.43 53.74 26.16
CA LYS A 16 -20.15 53.30 24.96
C LYS A 16 -19.77 54.04 23.67
N LEU A 17 -18.55 54.56 23.62
CA LEU A 17 -18.01 55.26 22.43
C LEU A 17 -17.40 54.29 21.41
N ILE A 18 -17.06 53.07 21.83
CA ILE A 18 -16.59 51.98 20.98
C ILE A 18 -17.29 50.68 21.33
N ASP A 19 -17.36 49.74 20.41
CA ASP A 19 -17.87 48.39 20.65
C ASP A 19 -16.78 47.42 21.09
N LEU A 20 -17.15 46.19 21.40
CA LEU A 20 -16.23 45.15 21.86
C LEU A 20 -15.17 44.75 20.78
N GLN A 21 -15.51 44.84 19.51
CA GLN A 21 -14.62 44.52 18.43
C GLN A 21 -13.56 45.64 18.25
N GLU A 22 -13.99 46.89 18.30
CA GLU A 22 -13.11 48.06 18.27
C GLU A 22 -12.17 48.10 19.50
N TRP A 23 -12.72 47.77 20.69
CA TRP A 23 -11.94 47.62 21.92
C TRP A 23 -10.82 46.57 21.74
N THR A 24 -11.15 45.41 21.14
CA THR A 24 -10.19 44.35 20.88
C THR A 24 -9.09 44.81 19.91
N ALA A 25 -9.44 45.50 18.83
CA ALA A 25 -8.49 46.03 17.86
C ALA A 25 -7.57 47.05 18.51
N ARG A 26 -8.04 47.90 19.38
CA ARG A 26 -7.23 48.89 20.12
C ARG A 26 -6.30 48.27 21.16
N CYS A 27 -6.74 47.19 21.80
CA CYS A 27 -5.96 46.48 22.82
C CYS A 27 -4.90 45.58 22.21
N LEU A 28 -5.21 44.84 21.14
CA LEU A 28 -4.39 43.75 20.59
C LEU A 28 -3.88 44.00 19.16
N GLY A 29 -4.55 44.86 18.39
CA GLY A 29 -4.27 45.18 16.97
C GLY A 29 -5.44 44.83 16.05
N GLU A 30 -5.47 45.44 14.87
CA GLU A 30 -6.56 45.26 13.88
C GLU A 30 -6.72 43.80 13.41
N ASP A 31 -5.65 43.02 13.38
CA ASP A 31 -5.66 41.60 13.02
C ASP A 31 -6.54 40.74 13.92
N TYR A 32 -6.94 41.25 15.09
CA TYR A 32 -7.78 40.55 16.06
C TYR A 32 -9.23 40.97 16.01
N ARG A 33 -9.62 41.88 15.12
CA ARG A 33 -11.02 42.31 14.94
C ARG A 33 -11.85 41.17 14.34
N GLY A 34 -12.96 40.80 14.98
CA GLY A 34 -13.83 39.75 14.50
C GLY A 34 -13.38 38.29 14.76
N VAL A 35 -12.26 38.11 15.47
CA VAL A 35 -11.72 36.74 15.75
C VAL A 35 -12.50 36.00 16.83
N TRP A 36 -13.10 36.72 17.79
CA TRP A 36 -13.84 36.11 18.93
C TRP A 36 -15.28 36.50 19.00
N SER A 37 -16.10 35.65 19.63
CA SER A 37 -17.51 35.92 19.87
C SER A 37 -17.71 37.10 20.82
N GLU A 38 -18.84 37.83 20.70
CA GLU A 38 -19.15 38.95 21.58
C GLU A 38 -19.21 38.56 23.06
N GLU A 39 -19.71 37.37 23.37
CA GLU A 39 -19.79 36.86 24.72
C GLU A 39 -18.43 36.62 25.35
N TYR A 40 -17.48 36.09 24.58
CA TYR A 40 -16.08 35.92 25.01
C TYR A 40 -15.44 37.29 25.26
N LEU A 41 -15.61 38.23 24.35
CA LEU A 41 -15.08 39.60 24.49
C LEU A 41 -15.68 40.34 25.68
N ARG A 42 -16.97 40.15 26.00
CA ARG A 42 -17.57 40.69 27.22
C ARG A 42 -16.88 40.18 28.47
N ARG A 43 -16.59 38.89 28.57
CA ARG A 43 -15.88 38.30 29.71
C ARG A 43 -14.48 38.86 29.84
N CYS A 44 -13.77 39.00 28.71
CA CYS A 44 -12.43 39.61 28.69
C CYS A 44 -12.46 41.07 29.13
N ALA A 45 -13.44 41.88 28.69
CA ALA A 45 -13.58 43.27 29.08
C ALA A 45 -13.88 43.43 30.59
N VAL A 46 -14.75 42.56 31.13
CA VAL A 46 -15.03 42.53 32.61
C VAL A 46 -13.75 42.17 33.38
N PHE A 47 -12.99 41.17 32.94
CA PHE A 47 -11.74 40.79 33.58
C PHE A 47 -10.72 41.93 33.58
N VAL A 48 -10.51 42.58 32.41
CA VAL A 48 -9.58 43.71 32.28
C VAL A 48 -10.02 44.89 33.15
N ARG A 49 -11.33 45.19 33.21
CA ARG A 49 -11.87 46.22 34.07
C ARG A 49 -11.58 45.95 35.55
N ASN A 50 -11.80 44.73 36.01
CA ASN A 50 -11.54 44.32 37.37
C ASN A 50 -10.04 44.39 37.70
N MET A 51 -9.18 44.05 36.77
CA MET A 51 -7.71 44.18 36.91
C MET A 51 -7.29 45.67 37.01
N LEU A 52 -7.86 46.54 36.17
CA LEU A 52 -7.54 47.99 36.19
C LEU A 52 -8.03 48.66 37.47
N ASN A 53 -9.18 48.30 38.00
CA ASN A 53 -9.74 48.81 39.25
C ASN A 53 -8.95 48.27 40.49
N GLY A 54 -8.44 47.04 40.41
CA GLY A 54 -7.60 46.45 41.48
C GLY A 54 -6.15 46.99 41.49
N ALA A 55 -5.71 47.59 40.40
CA ALA A 55 -4.35 48.14 40.30
C ALA A 55 -4.13 49.48 41.02
N ASP A 56 -5.25 50.14 41.37
CA ASP A 56 -5.18 51.42 42.11
C ASP A 56 -5.10 51.25 43.64
N ASP A 57 -5.22 49.98 44.19
CA ASP A 57 -5.23 49.67 45.62
C ASP A 57 -4.12 48.75 46.14
N CYS A 58 -3.05 48.48 45.40
CA CYS A 58 -2.03 47.54 45.84
C CYS A 58 -0.57 48.05 45.82
N GLU A 59 -0.08 48.36 46.99
CA GLU A 59 1.32 48.17 47.37
C GLU A 59 1.59 46.63 47.50
N SER A 60 2.09 45.94 46.48
CA SER A 60 2.94 44.73 46.61
C SER A 60 3.47 44.24 45.27
N ASP A 61 4.64 44.67 44.86
CA ASP A 61 5.37 44.32 43.65
C ASP A 61 5.69 42.80 43.49
N GLU A 62 5.71 42.01 44.55
CA GLU A 62 6.03 40.57 44.49
C GLU A 62 4.85 39.68 44.11
N LYS A 63 3.64 39.95 44.59
CA LYS A 63 2.43 39.14 44.23
C LYS A 63 1.99 39.33 42.79
N ASP A 64 2.11 40.53 42.27
CA ASP A 64 1.76 40.83 40.87
C ASP A 64 2.74 40.20 39.88
N ALA A 65 4.01 40.07 40.24
CA ALA A 65 5.02 39.35 39.45
C ALA A 65 4.71 37.84 39.36
N GLU A 66 4.25 37.23 40.44
CA GLU A 66 3.90 35.81 40.52
C GLU A 66 2.62 35.51 39.72
N ILE A 67 1.59 36.34 39.81
CA ILE A 67 0.36 36.23 39.01
C ILE A 67 0.64 36.40 37.50
N LEU A 68 1.51 37.34 37.13
CA LEU A 68 1.93 37.55 35.75
C LEU A 68 2.73 36.35 35.20
N SER A 69 3.55 35.69 36.04
CA SER A 69 4.25 34.46 35.67
C SER A 69 3.28 33.32 35.41
N GLN A 70 2.33 33.06 36.32
CA GLN A 70 1.32 32.03 36.21
C GLN A 70 0.42 32.24 34.97
N LEU A 71 0.05 33.50 34.68
CA LEU A 71 -0.74 33.83 33.46
C LEU A 71 0.06 33.59 32.16
N ARG A 72 1.37 33.81 32.16
CA ARG A 72 2.25 33.51 31.01
C ARG A 72 2.37 32.01 30.79
N GLU A 73 2.55 31.23 31.86
CA GLU A 73 2.63 29.77 31.80
C GLU A 73 1.30 29.16 31.30
N ALA A 74 0.17 29.58 31.88
CA ALA A 74 -1.16 29.16 31.45
C ALA A 74 -1.44 29.52 29.96
N LYS A 75 -0.97 30.68 29.50
CA LYS A 75 -1.08 31.07 28.09
C LYS A 75 -0.28 30.16 27.16
N VAL A 76 0.96 29.81 27.55
CA VAL A 76 1.84 28.92 26.77
C VAL A 76 1.25 27.51 26.72
N GLU A 77 0.66 27.05 27.81
CA GLU A 77 0.02 25.73 27.86
C GLU A 77 -1.26 25.69 27.01
N LEU A 78 -2.11 26.71 27.06
CA LEU A 78 -3.26 26.87 26.16
C LEU A 78 -2.88 26.94 24.68
N GLU A 79 -1.79 27.62 24.35
CA GLU A 79 -1.28 27.66 22.97
C GLU A 79 -0.75 26.29 22.51
N LYS A 80 -0.14 25.51 23.40
CA LYS A 80 0.29 24.13 23.12
C LYS A 80 -0.91 23.21 22.89
N GLU A 81 -1.91 23.25 23.78
CA GLU A 81 -3.13 22.44 23.63
C GLU A 81 -3.92 22.81 22.36
N ARG A 82 -4.02 24.10 22.05
CA ARG A 82 -4.65 24.54 20.81
C ARG A 82 -3.95 24.01 19.56
N LYS A 83 -2.60 24.02 19.54
CA LYS A 83 -1.82 23.45 18.42
C LYS A 83 -2.00 21.95 18.32
N LYS A 84 -2.07 21.25 19.46
CA LYS A 84 -2.32 19.82 19.52
C LYS A 84 -3.70 19.47 18.95
N LEU A 85 -4.75 20.15 19.39
CA LEU A 85 -6.12 19.98 18.88
C LEU A 85 -6.24 20.33 17.37
N GLN A 86 -5.50 21.34 16.91
CA GLN A 86 -5.45 21.65 15.47
C GLN A 86 -4.80 20.52 14.67
N SER A 87 -3.70 19.95 15.16
CA SER A 87 -3.03 18.81 14.52
C SER A 87 -3.93 17.56 14.49
N GLU A 88 -4.59 17.26 15.61
CA GLU A 88 -5.52 16.13 15.71
C GLU A 88 -6.73 16.31 14.77
N ASN A 89 -7.25 17.52 14.66
CA ASN A 89 -8.39 17.81 13.77
C ASN A 89 -7.98 17.72 12.28
N ILE A 90 -6.77 18.16 11.93
CA ILE A 90 -6.22 18.00 10.58
C ILE A 90 -6.06 16.53 10.25
N GLN A 91 -5.52 15.75 11.19
CA GLN A 91 -5.31 14.32 11.03
C GLN A 91 -6.64 13.55 10.90
N TYR A 92 -7.64 13.90 11.70
CA TYR A 92 -9.00 13.35 11.62
C TYR A 92 -9.68 13.64 10.27
N ILE A 93 -9.62 14.89 9.79
CA ILE A 93 -10.17 15.26 8.47
C ILE A 93 -9.43 14.55 7.33
N GLN A 94 -8.12 14.37 7.45
CA GLN A 94 -7.34 13.63 6.45
C GLN A 94 -7.77 12.16 6.42
N ASN A 95 -7.90 11.51 7.57
CA ASN A 95 -8.37 10.12 7.66
C ASN A 95 -9.78 9.96 7.08
N GLN A 96 -10.74 10.84 7.42
CA GLN A 96 -12.08 10.81 6.82
C GLN A 96 -12.07 10.98 5.30
N ARG A 97 -11.16 11.80 4.75
CA ARG A 97 -11.03 11.96 3.29
C ARG A 97 -10.44 10.72 2.63
N LEU A 98 -9.55 10.00 3.31
CA LEU A 98 -8.97 8.76 2.81
C LEU A 98 -10.02 7.64 2.79
N ASP A 99 -10.79 7.48 3.88
CA ASP A 99 -11.88 6.51 3.96
C ASP A 99 -12.93 6.77 2.87
N ALA A 100 -13.39 8.02 2.73
CA ALA A 100 -14.34 8.40 1.69
C ALA A 100 -13.80 8.19 0.25
N ARG A 101 -12.47 8.31 0.05
CA ARG A 101 -11.85 8.03 -1.25
C ARG A 101 -11.77 6.53 -1.53
N ALA A 102 -11.46 5.72 -0.51
CA ALA A 102 -11.47 4.27 -0.62
C ALA A 102 -12.88 3.76 -0.95
N ASP A 103 -13.91 4.25 -0.24
CA ASP A 103 -15.32 3.90 -0.48
C ASP A 103 -15.76 4.26 -1.91
N LEU A 104 -15.39 5.45 -2.40
CA LEU A 104 -15.70 5.88 -3.78
C LEU A 104 -15.03 5.01 -4.85
N ILE A 105 -13.81 4.55 -4.60
CA ILE A 105 -13.09 3.63 -5.51
C ILE A 105 -13.81 2.28 -5.50
N GLN A 106 -14.15 1.76 -4.33
CA GLN A 106 -14.89 0.50 -4.18
C GLN A 106 -16.25 0.55 -4.86
N GLU A 107 -17.02 1.62 -4.68
CA GLU A 107 -18.32 1.80 -5.34
C GLU A 107 -18.19 1.81 -6.86
N LYS A 108 -17.20 2.52 -7.42
CA LYS A 108 -16.96 2.57 -8.87
C LYS A 108 -16.54 1.22 -9.45
N ILE A 109 -15.70 0.48 -8.74
CA ILE A 109 -15.26 -0.86 -9.16
C ILE A 109 -16.46 -1.81 -9.09
N ALA A 110 -17.24 -1.80 -8.01
CA ALA A 110 -18.43 -2.63 -7.88
C ALA A 110 -19.47 -2.33 -8.97
N GLU A 111 -19.66 -1.05 -9.34
CA GLU A 111 -20.53 -0.66 -10.44
C GLU A 111 -20.00 -1.14 -11.80
N SER A 112 -18.69 -1.07 -12.02
CA SER A 112 -18.06 -1.59 -13.24
C SER A 112 -18.22 -3.10 -13.37
N ILE A 113 -18.04 -3.86 -12.29
CA ILE A 113 -18.19 -5.31 -12.24
C ILE A 113 -19.64 -5.74 -12.50
N LYS A 114 -20.64 -5.01 -12.00
CA LYS A 114 -22.07 -5.34 -12.21
C LYS A 114 -22.48 -5.36 -13.68
N ASN A 115 -21.79 -4.62 -14.52
CA ASN A 115 -22.07 -4.53 -15.95
C ASN A 115 -21.31 -5.57 -16.79
N LEU A 116 -20.42 -6.35 -16.16
CA LEU A 116 -19.68 -7.42 -16.84
C LEU A 116 -20.50 -8.71 -16.89
N GLU A 117 -20.37 -9.47 -17.98
CA GLU A 117 -21.00 -10.77 -18.09
C GLU A 117 -20.40 -11.74 -17.05
N PRO A 118 -21.23 -12.58 -16.40
CA PRO A 118 -20.75 -13.63 -15.51
C PRO A 118 -19.86 -14.63 -16.27
N PHE A 119 -18.84 -15.16 -15.59
CA PHE A 119 -18.05 -16.25 -16.16
C PHE A 119 -18.90 -17.51 -16.33
N THR A 120 -18.71 -18.19 -17.47
CA THR A 120 -19.29 -19.51 -17.74
C THR A 120 -18.21 -20.55 -17.45
N ILE A 121 -18.45 -21.41 -16.46
CA ILE A 121 -17.52 -22.46 -16.04
C ILE A 121 -17.94 -23.76 -16.69
N ARG A 122 -16.98 -24.61 -17.06
CA ARG A 122 -17.22 -25.96 -17.52
C ARG A 122 -17.44 -26.90 -16.33
N GLU A 123 -18.34 -27.86 -16.45
CA GLU A 123 -18.46 -28.96 -15.49
C GLU A 123 -17.30 -29.93 -15.70
N PHE A 124 -16.57 -30.23 -14.63
CA PHE A 124 -15.41 -31.12 -14.66
C PHE A 124 -15.75 -32.52 -14.16
N ASN A 125 -15.14 -33.49 -14.78
CA ASN A 125 -15.02 -34.81 -14.17
C ASN A 125 -13.83 -34.77 -13.22
N LYS A 126 -14.04 -35.01 -11.92
CA LYS A 126 -12.96 -35.10 -10.94
C LYS A 126 -11.89 -36.06 -11.43
N LEU A 127 -10.67 -35.56 -11.66
CA LEU A 127 -9.49 -36.37 -11.92
C LEU A 127 -9.15 -37.22 -10.67
N PRO A 128 -8.46 -38.36 -10.84
CA PRO A 128 -7.94 -39.11 -9.69
C PRO A 128 -7.01 -38.23 -8.86
N GLN A 129 -7.09 -38.30 -7.54
CA GLN A 129 -6.16 -37.59 -6.65
C GLN A 129 -4.74 -38.07 -6.90
N THR A 130 -3.83 -37.16 -7.18
CA THR A 130 -2.40 -37.42 -7.43
C THR A 130 -1.55 -37.23 -6.16
N ASN A 131 -2.15 -36.60 -5.14
CA ASN A 131 -1.49 -36.18 -3.90
C ASN A 131 -0.35 -35.15 -4.12
N VAL A 132 -0.41 -34.43 -5.26
CA VAL A 132 0.58 -33.39 -5.62
C VAL A 132 -0.15 -32.08 -5.84
N SER A 133 0.35 -31.00 -5.24
CA SER A 133 -0.15 -29.63 -5.42
C SER A 133 0.88 -28.75 -6.11
N GLY A 134 0.44 -27.81 -6.92
CA GLY A 134 1.30 -26.87 -7.63
C GLY A 134 1.44 -25.51 -6.94
N LEU A 135 2.60 -24.89 -7.06
CA LEU A 135 2.83 -23.48 -6.74
C LEU A 135 3.41 -22.77 -7.97
N LEU A 136 2.66 -21.82 -8.53
CA LEU A 136 3.13 -20.93 -9.58
C LEU A 136 3.45 -19.56 -8.99
N CYS A 137 4.70 -19.12 -9.08
CA CYS A 137 5.15 -17.80 -8.65
C CYS A 137 5.29 -16.87 -9.86
N ILE A 138 4.53 -15.80 -9.87
CA ILE A 138 4.52 -14.69 -10.85
C ILE A 138 4.97 -13.44 -10.10
N SER A 139 5.89 -12.65 -10.65
CA SER A 139 6.41 -11.45 -9.99
C SER A 139 6.66 -10.33 -10.98
N ASP A 140 6.62 -9.09 -10.47
CA ASP A 140 7.08 -7.91 -11.19
C ASP A 140 6.40 -7.76 -12.56
N LEU A 141 5.06 -7.66 -12.53
CA LEU A 141 4.24 -7.42 -13.72
C LEU A 141 4.44 -6.02 -14.27
N HIS A 142 4.59 -5.00 -13.40
CA HIS A 142 4.73 -3.58 -13.78
C HIS A 142 3.78 -3.16 -14.90
N ALA A 143 2.51 -3.58 -14.80
CA ALA A 143 1.47 -3.21 -15.77
C ALA A 143 1.40 -1.68 -15.92
N GLY A 144 1.21 -1.21 -17.15
CA GLY A 144 1.23 0.22 -17.49
C GLY A 144 2.61 0.77 -17.81
N SER A 145 3.70 0.02 -17.53
CA SER A 145 5.06 0.40 -17.92
C SER A 145 5.28 0.14 -19.42
N THR A 146 5.88 1.11 -20.12
CA THR A 146 6.25 0.97 -21.53
C THR A 146 7.71 1.37 -21.72
N TYR A 147 8.53 0.45 -22.25
CA TYR A 147 9.94 0.71 -22.50
C TYR A 147 10.56 -0.24 -23.53
N GLU A 148 11.72 0.16 -24.05
CA GLU A 148 12.60 -0.68 -24.87
C GLU A 148 14.02 -0.63 -24.30
N ILE A 149 14.62 -1.80 -24.14
CA ILE A 149 16.02 -1.93 -23.71
C ILE A 149 16.86 -2.37 -24.91
N LYS A 150 17.86 -1.55 -25.23
CA LYS A 150 18.79 -1.82 -26.32
C LYS A 150 20.08 -2.46 -25.81
N GLY A 151 20.60 -3.39 -26.58
CA GLY A 151 21.87 -4.06 -26.38
C GLY A 151 23.04 -3.26 -26.93
N VAL A 152 24.20 -3.89 -26.96
CA VAL A 152 25.48 -3.27 -27.35
C VAL A 152 25.52 -2.87 -28.84
N TYR A 153 24.83 -3.63 -29.68
CA TYR A 153 24.75 -3.36 -31.13
C TYR A 153 23.46 -2.66 -31.53
N ASN A 154 22.80 -1.99 -30.57
CA ASN A 154 21.53 -1.28 -30.74
C ASN A 154 20.33 -2.17 -31.10
N GLU A 155 20.47 -3.48 -30.97
CA GLU A 155 19.39 -4.45 -31.08
C GLU A 155 18.42 -4.30 -29.88
N ILE A 156 17.14 -4.63 -30.07
CA ILE A 156 16.15 -4.64 -28.98
C ILE A 156 16.34 -5.94 -28.19
N VAL A 157 16.83 -5.81 -26.94
CA VAL A 157 17.01 -6.93 -26.02
C VAL A 157 15.71 -7.25 -25.28
N ASN A 158 14.95 -6.22 -24.90
CA ASN A 158 13.64 -6.36 -24.29
C ASN A 158 12.75 -5.19 -24.71
N LYS A 159 11.53 -5.53 -25.05
CA LYS A 159 10.43 -4.57 -25.22
C LYS A 159 9.32 -4.97 -24.27
N TYR A 160 8.68 -3.97 -23.65
CA TYR A 160 7.62 -4.19 -22.68
C TYR A 160 6.52 -3.14 -22.80
N ASP A 161 5.30 -3.61 -22.75
CA ASP A 161 4.05 -2.88 -22.64
C ASP A 161 2.97 -3.85 -22.12
N PHE A 162 1.74 -3.37 -21.94
CA PHE A 162 0.63 -4.17 -21.45
C PHE A 162 0.30 -5.36 -22.34
N ASP A 163 0.36 -5.20 -23.66
CA ASP A 163 0.04 -6.28 -24.60
C ASP A 163 1.12 -7.37 -24.59
N ILE A 164 2.39 -6.98 -24.44
CA ILE A 164 3.50 -7.93 -24.28
C ILE A 164 3.38 -8.69 -22.96
N MET A 165 2.99 -8.00 -21.86
CA MET A 165 2.69 -8.66 -20.58
C MET A 165 1.64 -9.75 -20.75
N ARG A 166 0.51 -9.41 -21.38
CA ARG A 166 -0.57 -10.38 -21.69
C ARG A 166 -0.05 -11.54 -22.51
N ALA A 167 0.63 -11.26 -23.61
CA ALA A 167 1.17 -12.31 -24.48
C ALA A 167 2.13 -13.25 -23.74
N ARG A 168 2.92 -12.75 -22.78
CA ARG A 168 3.81 -13.55 -21.94
C ARG A 168 3.02 -14.47 -21.01
N LEU A 169 1.99 -13.96 -20.32
CA LEU A 169 1.17 -14.74 -19.41
C LEU A 169 0.29 -15.76 -20.16
N ASP A 170 -0.28 -15.37 -21.30
CA ASP A 170 -1.03 -16.31 -22.17
C ASP A 170 -0.10 -17.42 -22.72
N GLY A 171 1.13 -17.05 -23.06
CA GLY A 171 2.18 -17.99 -23.45
C GLY A 171 2.59 -18.93 -22.31
N LEU A 172 2.64 -18.43 -21.07
CA LEU A 172 2.90 -19.25 -19.88
C LEU A 172 1.81 -20.30 -19.70
N LEU A 173 0.53 -19.88 -19.76
CA LEU A 173 -0.61 -20.78 -19.65
C LEU A 173 -0.55 -21.90 -20.71
N ASN A 174 -0.24 -21.54 -21.96
CA ASN A 174 -0.07 -22.52 -23.02
C ASN A 174 1.08 -23.52 -22.73
N LYS A 175 2.19 -23.04 -22.15
CA LYS A 175 3.31 -23.92 -21.78
C LYS A 175 2.95 -24.86 -20.64
N MET A 176 2.20 -24.36 -19.63
CA MET A 176 1.76 -25.16 -18.50
C MET A 176 0.79 -26.26 -18.93
N CYS A 177 -0.21 -25.94 -19.76
CA CYS A 177 -1.17 -26.92 -20.25
C CYS A 177 -0.58 -28.00 -21.17
N ASN A 178 0.66 -27.82 -21.63
CA ASN A 178 1.40 -28.80 -22.45
C ASN A 178 2.57 -29.45 -21.66
N ASP A 179 2.61 -29.29 -20.34
CA ASP A 179 3.64 -29.87 -19.47
C ASP A 179 3.02 -30.92 -18.55
N ASP A 180 3.47 -32.15 -18.66
CA ASP A 180 2.90 -33.27 -17.90
C ASP A 180 2.94 -33.04 -16.38
N ASN A 181 3.95 -32.30 -15.88
CA ASN A 181 4.04 -32.00 -14.44
C ASN A 181 3.07 -30.87 -13.99
N CYS A 182 2.39 -30.20 -14.92
CA CYS A 182 1.40 -29.18 -14.60
C CYS A 182 -0.05 -29.69 -14.74
N ILE A 183 -0.27 -30.80 -15.41
CA ILE A 183 -1.63 -31.35 -15.65
C ILE A 183 -2.05 -32.41 -14.63
N TRP A 184 -1.13 -33.02 -13.92
CA TRP A 184 -1.44 -34.03 -12.91
C TRP A 184 -1.32 -33.45 -11.50
N LEU A 185 -2.23 -32.53 -11.14
CA LEU A 185 -2.25 -31.83 -9.84
C LEU A 185 -3.61 -31.96 -9.19
N ASP A 186 -3.65 -31.98 -7.86
CA ASP A 186 -4.90 -31.92 -7.11
C ASP A 186 -5.45 -30.47 -7.10
N ASP A 187 -4.56 -29.48 -7.02
CA ASP A 187 -4.82 -28.05 -6.98
C ASP A 187 -3.57 -27.24 -7.35
N ILE A 188 -3.74 -25.94 -7.58
CA ILE A 188 -2.65 -25.03 -7.80
C ILE A 188 -2.83 -23.73 -7.00
N THR A 189 -1.77 -23.31 -6.32
CA THR A 189 -1.66 -21.97 -5.75
C THR A 189 -0.90 -21.07 -6.72
N VAL A 190 -1.50 -19.94 -7.10
CA VAL A 190 -0.85 -18.91 -7.90
C VAL A 190 -0.46 -17.76 -6.99
N ALA A 191 0.84 -17.59 -6.76
CA ALA A 191 1.41 -16.54 -5.95
C ALA A 191 1.86 -15.37 -6.82
N VAL A 192 1.22 -14.20 -6.68
CA VAL A 192 1.63 -12.94 -7.32
C VAL A 192 2.45 -12.16 -6.30
N LEU A 193 3.77 -12.08 -6.54
CA LEU A 193 4.75 -11.61 -5.57
C LEU A 193 5.03 -10.10 -5.65
N GLY A 194 3.99 -9.29 -5.82
CA GLY A 194 4.07 -7.83 -5.80
C GLY A 194 4.53 -7.19 -7.11
N ASP A 195 4.62 -5.86 -7.08
CA ASP A 195 4.93 -4.99 -8.22
C ASP A 195 4.02 -5.27 -9.43
N CYS A 196 2.71 -5.32 -9.15
CA CYS A 196 1.69 -5.60 -10.14
C CYS A 196 1.54 -4.47 -11.16
N VAL A 197 1.68 -3.21 -10.70
CA VAL A 197 1.53 -2.03 -11.55
C VAL A 197 2.75 -1.12 -11.48
N GLU A 198 3.04 -0.42 -12.58
CA GLU A 198 3.95 0.73 -12.53
C GLU A 198 3.18 1.93 -11.99
N ASN A 199 3.69 2.54 -10.93
CA ASN A 199 3.04 3.67 -10.26
C ASN A 199 3.91 4.93 -10.34
N ILE A 200 3.35 6.08 -9.92
CA ILE A 200 4.01 7.39 -9.94
C ILE A 200 4.96 7.51 -8.72
N LEU A 201 6.00 6.69 -8.67
CA LEU A 201 6.95 6.66 -7.55
C LEU A 201 8.12 7.63 -7.72
N ARG A 202 8.54 7.83 -8.96
CA ARG A 202 9.73 8.63 -9.33
C ARG A 202 9.46 9.33 -10.66
N THR A 203 10.22 10.39 -10.93
CA THR A 203 10.15 11.10 -12.22
C THR A 203 10.41 10.16 -13.41
N SER A 204 11.28 9.15 -13.24
CA SER A 204 11.53 8.13 -14.26
C SER A 204 10.32 7.23 -14.55
N SER A 205 9.47 6.97 -13.56
CA SER A 205 8.23 6.21 -13.75
C SER A 205 7.23 6.96 -14.63
N LEU A 206 7.13 8.29 -14.49
CA LEU A 206 6.26 9.12 -15.32
C LEU A 206 6.57 8.99 -16.83
N THR A 207 7.83 8.79 -17.20
CA THR A 207 8.22 8.62 -18.60
C THR A 207 7.85 7.27 -19.19
N LYS A 208 7.61 6.27 -18.35
CA LYS A 208 7.22 4.91 -18.72
C LYS A 208 5.70 4.74 -18.82
N LEU A 209 4.92 5.49 -18.03
CA LEU A 209 3.46 5.39 -18.01
C LEU A 209 2.84 5.92 -19.30
N ARG A 210 1.87 5.18 -19.85
CA ARG A 210 1.08 5.55 -21.03
C ARG A 210 -0.41 5.73 -20.73
N GLU A 211 -0.87 5.15 -19.64
CA GLU A 211 -2.26 5.19 -19.19
C GLU A 211 -2.33 5.67 -17.73
N PRO A 212 -3.45 6.21 -17.26
CA PRO A 212 -3.67 6.51 -15.85
C PRO A 212 -3.52 5.25 -14.99
N VAL A 213 -2.91 5.38 -13.81
CA VAL A 213 -2.63 4.22 -12.93
C VAL A 213 -3.92 3.48 -12.54
N ILE A 214 -4.99 4.20 -12.23
CA ILE A 214 -6.27 3.58 -11.85
C ILE A 214 -6.88 2.77 -13.00
N ASP A 215 -6.82 3.31 -14.24
CA ASP A 215 -7.32 2.59 -15.42
C ASP A 215 -6.50 1.32 -15.67
N THR A 216 -5.18 1.40 -15.45
CA THR A 216 -4.27 0.24 -15.51
C THR A 216 -4.61 -0.81 -14.46
N VAL A 217 -4.90 -0.40 -13.21
CA VAL A 217 -5.32 -1.32 -12.13
C VAL A 217 -6.60 -2.07 -12.52
N ILE A 218 -7.62 -1.38 -13.01
CA ILE A 218 -8.88 -2.00 -13.44
C ILE A 218 -8.65 -2.98 -14.59
N LYS A 219 -7.90 -2.53 -15.62
CA LYS A 219 -7.58 -3.34 -16.80
C LYS A 219 -6.77 -4.60 -16.46
N LEU A 220 -5.79 -4.46 -15.56
CA LEU A 220 -5.00 -5.59 -15.07
C LEU A 220 -5.86 -6.56 -14.27
N SER A 221 -6.70 -6.05 -13.36
CA SER A 221 -7.55 -6.88 -12.51
C SER A 221 -8.53 -7.72 -13.33
N GLU A 222 -9.17 -7.15 -14.36
CA GLU A 222 -10.06 -7.92 -15.24
C GLU A 222 -9.27 -8.95 -16.05
N TYR A 223 -8.11 -8.57 -16.61
CA TYR A 223 -7.25 -9.52 -17.33
C TYR A 223 -6.81 -10.68 -16.43
N LEU A 224 -6.43 -10.42 -15.19
CA LEU A 224 -6.05 -11.49 -14.26
C LEU A 224 -7.23 -12.38 -13.89
N ALA A 225 -8.43 -11.81 -13.73
CA ALA A 225 -9.64 -12.59 -13.49
C ALA A 225 -9.91 -13.57 -14.64
N ASP A 226 -9.88 -13.07 -15.89
CA ASP A 226 -10.00 -13.91 -17.10
C ASP A 226 -8.92 -15.00 -17.14
N TRP A 227 -7.67 -14.64 -16.84
CA TRP A 227 -6.54 -15.55 -16.88
C TRP A 227 -6.63 -16.67 -15.84
N PHE A 228 -7.10 -16.36 -14.60
CA PHE A 228 -7.31 -17.38 -13.56
C PHE A 228 -8.46 -18.33 -13.90
N VAL A 229 -9.53 -17.82 -14.51
CA VAL A 229 -10.63 -18.67 -15.01
C VAL A 229 -10.14 -19.58 -16.13
N GLU A 230 -9.37 -19.06 -17.09
CA GLU A 230 -8.81 -19.87 -18.17
C GLU A 230 -7.82 -20.92 -17.64
N LEU A 231 -7.01 -20.58 -16.62
CA LEU A 231 -6.12 -21.53 -15.96
C LEU A 231 -6.90 -22.68 -15.31
N HIS A 232 -7.95 -22.33 -14.54
CA HIS A 232 -8.86 -23.28 -13.91
C HIS A 232 -9.53 -24.18 -14.94
N ASP A 233 -10.11 -23.59 -16.01
CA ASP A 233 -10.83 -24.31 -17.06
C ASP A 233 -9.94 -25.26 -17.87
N ARG A 234 -8.68 -24.87 -18.10
CA ARG A 234 -7.76 -25.66 -18.94
C ARG A 234 -7.05 -26.77 -18.19
N LEU A 235 -6.74 -26.56 -16.91
CA LEU A 235 -6.10 -27.58 -16.06
C LEU A 235 -7.14 -28.47 -15.36
N GLU A 236 -8.41 -28.04 -15.31
CA GLU A 236 -9.52 -28.72 -14.62
C GLU A 236 -9.24 -28.99 -13.14
N ILE A 237 -8.56 -28.06 -12.46
CA ILE A 237 -8.18 -28.15 -11.05
C ILE A 237 -8.56 -26.89 -10.26
N PRO A 238 -8.78 -26.97 -8.94
CA PRO A 238 -8.95 -25.79 -8.10
C PRO A 238 -7.73 -24.84 -8.17
N VAL A 239 -8.00 -23.54 -8.16
CA VAL A 239 -7.00 -22.47 -8.18
C VAL A 239 -7.13 -21.62 -6.91
N ASN A 240 -6.08 -21.51 -6.13
CA ASN A 240 -5.98 -20.55 -5.04
C ASN A 240 -5.04 -19.41 -5.44
N VAL A 241 -5.51 -18.17 -5.38
CA VAL A 241 -4.74 -16.97 -5.70
C VAL A 241 -4.28 -16.28 -4.43
N VAL A 242 -2.98 -16.05 -4.31
CA VAL A 242 -2.34 -15.31 -3.21
C VAL A 242 -1.60 -14.13 -3.80
N MET A 243 -1.87 -12.93 -3.31
CA MET A 243 -1.17 -11.72 -3.74
C MET A 243 -0.51 -11.02 -2.57
N VAL A 244 0.77 -10.71 -2.70
CA VAL A 244 1.51 -9.91 -1.73
C VAL A 244 1.84 -8.55 -2.31
N GLY A 245 2.02 -7.55 -1.43
CA GLY A 245 2.31 -6.18 -1.83
C GLY A 245 3.73 -6.01 -2.35
N GLY A 246 3.89 -5.18 -3.38
CA GLY A 246 5.16 -4.73 -3.90
C GLY A 246 5.42 -3.25 -3.61
N ASN A 247 6.68 -2.84 -3.70
CA ASN A 247 7.06 -1.46 -3.42
C ASN A 247 6.60 -0.48 -4.53
N HIS A 248 6.29 -0.96 -5.74
CA HIS A 248 5.67 -0.17 -6.81
C HIS A 248 4.15 -0.05 -6.67
N ASP A 249 3.51 -0.93 -5.92
CA ASP A 249 2.06 -0.89 -5.71
C ASP A 249 1.64 0.12 -4.62
N VAL A 250 2.58 0.64 -3.81
CA VAL A 250 2.32 1.58 -2.71
C VAL A 250 1.86 2.94 -3.22
N CYS A 251 0.76 3.45 -2.67
CA CYS A 251 0.24 4.79 -2.99
C CYS A 251 1.03 5.87 -2.26
N ARG A 252 1.95 6.53 -2.97
CA ARG A 252 2.74 7.65 -2.44
C ARG A 252 2.98 8.71 -3.51
N PRO A 253 3.05 10.00 -3.13
CA PRO A 253 3.49 11.06 -4.03
C PRO A 253 4.96 10.89 -4.43
N LEU A 254 5.34 11.46 -5.59
CA LEU A 254 6.70 11.47 -6.10
C LEU A 254 7.75 11.74 -4.99
N THR A 255 8.72 10.84 -4.85
CA THR A 255 9.87 10.95 -3.93
C THR A 255 9.56 11.07 -2.44
N SER A 256 8.29 11.08 -2.03
CA SER A 256 7.91 11.09 -0.61
C SER A 256 7.86 9.68 -0.03
N LYS A 257 7.92 9.60 1.30
CA LYS A 257 7.56 8.37 2.00
C LYS A 257 6.04 8.19 1.94
N PRO A 258 5.53 6.96 1.87
CA PRO A 258 4.10 6.73 2.01
C PRO A 258 3.64 7.30 3.36
N GLN A 259 2.47 7.93 3.38
CA GLN A 259 1.89 8.43 4.63
C GLN A 259 1.30 7.27 5.44
N PHE A 260 0.81 6.26 4.74
CA PHE A 260 0.34 4.99 5.28
C PHE A 260 0.95 3.87 4.45
N GLU A 261 1.72 2.99 5.07
CA GLU A 261 2.30 1.81 4.41
C GLU A 261 1.21 0.85 3.93
N GLU A 262 0.03 0.93 4.54
CA GLU A 262 -1.14 0.12 4.22
C GLU A 262 -1.87 0.55 2.94
N GLU A 263 -1.61 1.74 2.39
CA GLU A 263 -2.19 2.20 1.11
C GLU A 263 -1.43 1.58 -0.06
N ASN A 264 -1.97 0.48 -0.58
CA ASN A 264 -1.36 -0.28 -1.64
C ASN A 264 -2.40 -0.63 -2.72
N LEU A 265 -2.06 -0.42 -3.99
CA LEU A 265 -2.93 -0.73 -5.14
C LEU A 265 -3.22 -2.23 -5.26
N GLY A 266 -2.33 -3.08 -4.74
CA GLY A 266 -2.55 -4.52 -4.66
C GLY A 266 -3.81 -4.90 -3.88
N LYS A 267 -4.18 -4.14 -2.84
CA LYS A 267 -5.46 -4.33 -2.13
C LYS A 267 -6.67 -4.15 -3.05
N ILE A 268 -6.62 -3.16 -3.94
CA ILE A 268 -7.69 -2.89 -4.90
C ILE A 268 -7.80 -4.04 -5.91
N ILE A 269 -6.65 -4.55 -6.37
CA ILE A 269 -6.61 -5.70 -7.30
C ILE A 269 -7.20 -6.94 -6.62
N VAL A 270 -6.77 -7.26 -5.40
CA VAL A 270 -7.29 -8.42 -4.64
C VAL A 270 -8.80 -8.29 -4.43
N TRP A 271 -9.27 -7.13 -3.95
CA TRP A 271 -10.69 -6.91 -3.74
C TRP A 271 -11.49 -7.04 -5.05
N TYR A 272 -10.97 -6.52 -6.17
CA TYR A 272 -11.58 -6.69 -7.49
C TYR A 272 -11.70 -8.17 -7.86
N LEU A 273 -10.62 -8.94 -7.70
CA LEU A 273 -10.59 -10.36 -8.00
C LEU A 273 -11.56 -11.15 -7.12
N GLN A 274 -11.62 -10.87 -5.81
CA GLN A 274 -12.57 -11.48 -4.88
C GLN A 274 -14.02 -11.24 -5.31
N GLU A 275 -14.38 -10.00 -5.65
CA GLU A 275 -15.73 -9.67 -6.12
C GLU A 275 -16.05 -10.27 -7.50
N ARG A 276 -15.07 -10.24 -8.41
CA ARG A 276 -15.26 -10.72 -9.79
C ARG A 276 -15.36 -12.24 -9.90
N LEU A 277 -14.63 -12.94 -9.03
CA LEU A 277 -14.52 -14.40 -9.02
C LEU A 277 -15.39 -15.10 -7.97
N LYS A 278 -16.11 -14.37 -7.14
CA LYS A 278 -16.92 -14.95 -6.03
C LYS A 278 -17.96 -15.98 -6.43
N SER A 279 -18.43 -15.94 -7.68
CA SER A 279 -19.41 -16.88 -8.23
C SER A 279 -18.77 -17.99 -9.04
N VAL A 280 -17.44 -18.06 -9.09
CA VAL A 280 -16.69 -19.07 -9.83
C VAL A 280 -16.28 -20.17 -8.87
N ASP A 281 -16.96 -21.32 -8.94
CA ASP A 281 -16.60 -22.47 -8.11
C ASP A 281 -15.23 -23.00 -8.50
N GLY A 282 -14.40 -23.33 -7.50
CA GLY A 282 -13.05 -23.85 -7.70
C GLY A 282 -11.96 -22.78 -7.78
N ILE A 283 -12.29 -21.47 -7.74
CA ILE A 283 -11.31 -20.40 -7.63
C ILE A 283 -11.49 -19.69 -6.28
N THR A 284 -10.40 -19.54 -5.53
CA THR A 284 -10.36 -18.77 -4.28
C THR A 284 -9.30 -17.68 -4.37
N VAL A 285 -9.56 -16.52 -3.79
CA VAL A 285 -8.61 -15.41 -3.72
C VAL A 285 -8.44 -15.04 -2.26
N ASP A 286 -7.23 -15.20 -1.75
CA ASP A 286 -6.89 -14.87 -0.37
C ASP A 286 -6.93 -13.35 -0.14
N ASP A 287 -7.04 -12.95 1.13
CA ASP A 287 -6.93 -11.54 1.50
C ASP A 287 -5.52 -11.01 1.21
N TYR A 288 -5.45 -9.74 0.84
CA TYR A 288 -4.20 -9.06 0.62
C TYR A 288 -3.33 -9.03 1.88
N THR A 289 -2.03 -9.27 1.70
CA THR A 289 -1.04 -9.16 2.77
C THR A 289 0.33 -8.74 2.21
N ASP A 290 1.21 -8.21 3.07
CA ASP A 290 2.60 -7.91 2.68
C ASP A 290 3.48 -9.17 2.71
N CYS A 291 3.12 -10.15 3.54
CA CYS A 291 3.78 -11.44 3.64
C CYS A 291 2.73 -12.53 3.89
N ALA A 292 2.67 -13.52 3.03
CA ALA A 292 1.79 -14.68 3.19
C ALA A 292 2.58 -15.92 3.62
N ILE A 293 2.03 -16.70 4.53
CA ILE A 293 2.49 -18.06 4.85
C ILE A 293 1.40 -19.02 4.37
N LYS A 294 1.73 -19.85 3.39
CA LYS A 294 0.82 -20.86 2.83
C LYS A 294 1.31 -22.25 3.15
N TYR A 295 0.40 -23.10 3.56
CA TYR A 295 0.68 -24.53 3.71
C TYR A 295 0.24 -25.24 2.44
N ILE A 296 1.20 -25.76 1.68
CA ILE A 296 0.98 -26.57 0.48
C ILE A 296 1.40 -28.00 0.83
N LYS A 297 0.41 -28.90 0.94
CA LYS A 297 0.60 -30.20 1.62
C LYS A 297 1.18 -29.94 3.03
N ASN A 298 2.28 -30.56 3.40
CA ASN A 298 2.93 -30.37 4.72
C ASN A 298 3.97 -29.22 4.71
N ASN A 299 4.15 -28.52 3.60
CA ASN A 299 5.23 -27.55 3.46
C ASN A 299 4.74 -26.14 3.81
N ALA A 300 5.42 -25.47 4.74
CA ALA A 300 5.19 -24.07 5.09
C ALA A 300 5.95 -23.15 4.11
N ILE A 301 5.23 -22.48 3.23
CA ILE A 301 5.78 -21.64 2.17
C ILE A 301 5.56 -20.16 2.49
N MET A 302 6.65 -19.41 2.58
CA MET A 302 6.61 -17.96 2.71
C MET A 302 6.61 -17.29 1.33
N LEU A 303 5.68 -16.36 1.14
CA LEU A 303 5.53 -15.55 -0.06
C LEU A 303 5.68 -14.06 0.32
N HIS A 304 6.63 -13.36 -0.30
CA HIS A 304 6.94 -11.96 0.00
C HIS A 304 7.49 -11.27 -1.25
N HIS A 305 7.42 -9.94 -1.35
CA HIS A 305 7.98 -9.24 -2.52
C HIS A 305 9.51 -9.30 -2.57
N GLY A 306 10.18 -9.17 -1.43
CA GLY A 306 11.64 -9.31 -1.37
C GLY A 306 12.44 -8.01 -1.47
N ASP A 307 11.83 -6.87 -1.16
CA ASP A 307 12.45 -5.54 -1.11
C ASP A 307 13.28 -5.29 0.17
N GLY A 308 13.23 -6.20 1.13
CA GLY A 308 13.89 -6.11 2.45
C GLY A 308 15.38 -6.53 2.52
N GLY A 309 16.06 -6.75 1.40
CA GLY A 309 17.50 -7.09 1.40
C GLY A 309 17.81 -8.57 1.20
N ASP A 310 18.51 -9.22 2.14
CA ASP A 310 18.87 -10.64 2.03
C ASP A 310 17.67 -11.56 2.26
N ILE A 311 17.37 -12.42 1.28
CA ILE A 311 16.17 -13.27 1.32
C ILE A 311 16.19 -14.30 2.45
N ALA A 312 17.36 -14.84 2.80
CA ALA A 312 17.49 -15.78 3.90
C ALA A 312 17.37 -15.09 5.28
N GLU A 313 17.85 -13.85 5.40
CA GLU A 313 17.65 -13.04 6.61
C GLU A 313 16.18 -12.62 6.76
N THR A 314 15.53 -12.27 5.65
CA THR A 314 14.10 -11.95 5.62
C THR A 314 13.26 -13.15 6.10
N MET A 315 13.53 -14.34 5.60
CA MET A 315 12.87 -15.58 6.04
C MET A 315 13.01 -15.79 7.54
N ARG A 316 14.25 -15.72 8.08
CA ARG A 316 14.50 -15.89 9.52
C ARG A 316 13.82 -14.82 10.37
N TYR A 317 13.71 -13.59 9.86
CA TYR A 317 12.98 -12.52 10.55
C TYR A 317 11.50 -12.87 10.72
N PHE A 318 10.85 -13.37 9.66
CA PHE A 318 9.44 -13.76 9.73
C PHE A 318 9.22 -15.04 10.54
N GLU A 319 10.13 -16.02 10.48
CA GLU A 319 10.12 -17.19 11.38
C GLU A 319 10.09 -16.77 12.86
N ASN A 320 10.98 -15.84 13.22
CA ASN A 320 11.05 -15.34 14.59
C ASN A 320 9.84 -14.49 14.98
N LEU A 321 9.34 -13.66 14.05
CA LEU A 321 8.22 -12.74 14.29
C LEU A 321 6.92 -13.52 14.53
N TYR A 322 6.66 -14.53 13.73
CA TYR A 322 5.42 -15.31 13.77
C TYR A 322 5.55 -16.62 14.55
N ASN A 323 6.75 -16.97 14.98
CA ASN A 323 7.05 -18.26 15.64
C ASN A 323 6.57 -19.46 14.80
N ILE A 324 6.92 -19.43 13.50
CA ILE A 324 6.58 -20.48 12.51
C ILE A 324 7.88 -20.98 11.91
N ASP A 325 7.99 -22.31 11.74
CA ASP A 325 9.06 -22.92 10.95
C ASP A 325 8.68 -22.87 9.47
N ILE A 326 9.52 -22.29 8.63
CA ILE A 326 9.28 -22.09 7.20
C ILE A 326 10.22 -23.01 6.40
N ASP A 327 9.65 -23.81 5.50
CA ASP A 327 10.43 -24.74 4.66
C ASP A 327 11.03 -24.04 3.46
N GLU A 328 10.23 -23.25 2.76
CA GLU A 328 10.67 -22.50 1.57
C GLU A 328 10.14 -21.07 1.55
N CYS A 329 10.88 -20.20 0.89
CA CYS A 329 10.53 -18.79 0.68
C CYS A 329 10.63 -18.44 -0.81
N TYR A 330 9.61 -17.73 -1.33
CA TYR A 330 9.62 -17.20 -2.69
C TYR A 330 9.46 -15.68 -2.68
N VAL A 331 10.36 -15.00 -3.39
CA VAL A 331 10.36 -13.53 -3.50
C VAL A 331 10.64 -13.07 -4.95
N GLY A 332 10.25 -11.83 -5.27
CA GLY A 332 10.48 -11.15 -6.55
C GLY A 332 11.52 -10.02 -6.46
N HIS A 333 11.14 -8.80 -6.90
CA HIS A 333 11.78 -7.51 -6.73
C HIS A 333 13.03 -7.24 -7.59
N LEU A 334 14.03 -8.10 -7.62
CA LEU A 334 15.30 -7.80 -8.29
C LEU A 334 15.36 -8.24 -9.77
N HIS A 335 14.24 -8.68 -10.35
CA HIS A 335 14.09 -9.11 -11.74
C HIS A 335 15.14 -10.16 -12.17
N ARG A 336 15.64 -10.97 -11.23
CA ARG A 336 16.60 -12.04 -11.49
C ARG A 336 16.27 -13.28 -10.69
N GLN A 337 16.76 -14.42 -11.18
CA GLN A 337 16.71 -15.67 -10.44
C GLN A 337 17.88 -15.78 -9.47
N GLU A 338 17.62 -16.21 -8.26
CA GLU A 338 18.62 -16.48 -7.22
C GLU A 338 18.09 -17.55 -6.28
N MET A 339 18.96 -18.42 -5.78
CA MET A 339 18.64 -19.40 -4.75
C MET A 339 19.62 -19.26 -3.60
N LYS A 340 19.13 -19.32 -2.38
CA LYS A 340 19.93 -19.36 -1.15
C LYS A 340 19.43 -20.47 -0.24
N ASN A 341 20.35 -21.18 0.41
CA ASN A 341 20.03 -22.09 1.49
C ASN A 341 20.03 -21.31 2.81
N ALA A 342 18.93 -21.39 3.58
CA ALA A 342 18.75 -20.70 4.86
C ALA A 342 18.92 -21.66 6.07
N GLY A 343 18.96 -22.98 5.86
CA GLY A 343 19.06 -23.99 6.91
C GLY A 343 18.51 -25.33 6.48
N ILE A 344 18.03 -26.10 7.45
CA ILE A 344 17.49 -27.47 7.25
C ILE A 344 16.20 -27.59 8.05
N THR A 345 15.19 -28.27 7.49
CA THR A 345 13.95 -28.70 8.17
C THR A 345 13.85 -30.21 8.18
N GLU A 346 12.76 -30.75 8.73
CA GLU A 346 12.45 -32.18 8.65
C GLU A 346 12.18 -32.65 7.20
N LEU A 347 11.70 -31.74 6.34
CA LEU A 347 11.40 -31.99 4.93
C LEU A 347 12.61 -31.76 3.99
N GLY A 348 13.76 -31.31 4.51
CA GLY A 348 14.98 -31.09 3.73
C GLY A 348 15.63 -29.73 3.95
N ASP A 349 16.26 -29.20 2.91
CA ASP A 349 16.92 -27.89 2.94
C ASP A 349 15.89 -26.77 2.95
N LYS A 350 16.08 -25.76 3.83
CA LYS A 350 15.35 -24.49 3.78
C LYS A 350 15.82 -23.66 2.60
N LEU A 351 15.01 -23.54 1.58
CA LEU A 351 15.40 -22.86 0.34
C LEU A 351 14.67 -21.53 0.16
N CYS A 352 15.44 -20.50 -0.11
CA CYS A 352 14.90 -19.18 -0.47
C CYS A 352 15.10 -18.95 -1.96
N TRP A 353 14.02 -18.74 -2.68
CA TRP A 353 14.00 -18.54 -4.12
C TRP A 353 13.62 -17.11 -4.46
N ARG A 354 14.48 -16.44 -5.20
CA ARG A 354 14.10 -15.23 -5.93
C ARG A 354 13.70 -15.65 -7.33
N VAL A 355 12.45 -15.37 -7.69
CA VAL A 355 11.91 -15.69 -9.01
C VAL A 355 12.25 -14.60 -10.02
N GLY A 356 12.22 -14.93 -11.31
CA GLY A 356 12.36 -13.92 -12.35
C GLY A 356 11.12 -13.04 -12.45
N SER A 357 11.19 -12.00 -13.26
CA SER A 357 10.10 -11.05 -13.48
C SER A 357 9.36 -11.32 -14.79
N VAL A 358 8.07 -11.01 -14.86
CA VAL A 358 7.31 -11.03 -16.12
C VAL A 358 7.78 -9.90 -17.04
N CYS A 359 8.08 -8.73 -16.50
CA CYS A 359 8.56 -7.59 -17.29
C CYS A 359 9.97 -7.81 -17.88
N GLY A 360 10.80 -8.68 -17.27
CA GLY A 360 12.15 -8.98 -17.72
C GLY A 360 13.14 -7.84 -17.42
N ILE A 361 14.13 -7.67 -18.30
CA ILE A 361 15.16 -6.64 -18.16
C ILE A 361 14.53 -5.28 -18.36
N ASP A 362 14.59 -4.43 -17.32
CA ASP A 362 14.22 -3.01 -17.37
C ASP A 362 15.45 -2.11 -17.10
N GLY A 363 15.24 -0.79 -17.10
CA GLY A 363 16.30 0.18 -16.85
C GLY A 363 16.90 0.06 -15.45
N PHE A 364 16.09 -0.29 -14.43
CA PHE A 364 16.55 -0.48 -13.07
C PHE A 364 17.43 -1.74 -12.95
N ALA A 365 16.92 -2.88 -13.38
CA ALA A 365 17.65 -4.16 -13.36
C ALA A 365 19.00 -4.06 -14.11
N LYS A 366 19.01 -3.34 -15.26
CA LYS A 366 20.25 -3.05 -16.01
C LYS A 366 21.22 -2.20 -15.18
N SER A 367 20.74 -1.17 -14.48
CA SER A 367 21.58 -0.27 -13.68
C SER A 367 22.25 -0.97 -12.51
N ILE A 368 21.56 -1.90 -11.85
CA ILE A 368 22.07 -2.68 -10.71
C ILE A 368 22.77 -3.98 -11.14
N ARG A 369 22.87 -4.24 -12.45
CA ARG A 369 23.49 -5.44 -13.05
C ARG A 369 22.84 -6.76 -12.57
N LYS A 370 21.53 -6.75 -12.35
CA LYS A 370 20.74 -7.89 -11.86
C LYS A 370 19.59 -8.19 -12.81
N ALA A 371 19.89 -8.44 -14.06
CA ALA A 371 18.90 -8.70 -15.08
C ALA A 371 18.86 -10.18 -15.47
N SER A 372 17.64 -10.70 -15.73
CA SER A 372 17.42 -12.01 -16.32
C SER A 372 16.39 -11.94 -17.44
N ARG A 373 16.23 -13.05 -18.16
CA ARG A 373 15.14 -13.20 -19.12
C ARG A 373 13.80 -13.20 -18.39
N PRO A 374 12.71 -12.71 -19.03
CA PRO A 374 11.37 -12.82 -18.48
C PRO A 374 11.05 -14.27 -18.11
N SER A 375 10.56 -14.50 -16.90
CA SER A 375 10.29 -15.86 -16.43
C SER A 375 9.42 -15.90 -15.20
N CYS A 376 8.72 -17.03 -15.02
CA CYS A 376 8.02 -17.43 -13.82
C CYS A 376 8.57 -18.75 -13.29
N MET A 377 8.31 -19.06 -12.02
CA MET A 377 8.75 -20.30 -11.40
C MET A 377 7.55 -21.15 -11.01
N PHE A 378 7.61 -22.43 -11.32
CA PHE A 378 6.61 -23.42 -10.92
C PHE A 378 7.27 -24.52 -10.12
N THR A 379 6.63 -24.93 -9.02
CA THR A 379 7.10 -26.00 -8.12
C THR A 379 5.93 -26.92 -7.79
N THR A 380 6.17 -28.22 -7.77
CA THR A 380 5.21 -29.21 -7.27
C THR A 380 5.61 -29.69 -5.89
N TYR A 381 4.62 -29.93 -5.04
CA TYR A 381 4.77 -30.36 -3.67
C TYR A 381 3.94 -31.61 -3.38
N SER A 382 4.55 -32.55 -2.69
CA SER A 382 3.87 -33.66 -2.00
C SER A 382 3.96 -33.48 -0.47
N GLU A 383 3.54 -34.50 0.28
CA GLU A 383 3.71 -34.52 1.73
C GLU A 383 5.18 -34.63 2.14
N ASP A 384 6.04 -35.12 1.27
CA ASP A 384 7.48 -35.33 1.52
C ASP A 384 8.34 -34.12 1.12
N GLY A 385 7.75 -33.03 0.62
CA GLY A 385 8.48 -31.83 0.23
C GLY A 385 8.28 -31.42 -1.25
N ALA A 386 9.15 -30.54 -1.72
CA ALA A 386 9.17 -30.12 -3.13
C ALA A 386 9.73 -31.23 -4.03
N GLU A 387 8.95 -31.66 -5.03
CA GLU A 387 9.34 -32.76 -5.90
C GLU A 387 9.97 -32.30 -7.20
N TRP A 388 9.39 -31.29 -7.84
CA TRP A 388 9.83 -30.82 -9.13
C TRP A 388 9.72 -29.32 -9.23
N ARG A 389 10.69 -28.69 -9.91
CA ARG A 389 10.76 -27.25 -10.06
C ARG A 389 11.20 -26.86 -11.45
N LYS A 390 10.49 -25.92 -12.05
CA LYS A 390 10.76 -25.44 -13.40
C LYS A 390 10.67 -23.92 -13.50
N THR A 391 11.64 -23.34 -14.20
CA THR A 391 11.54 -21.96 -14.67
C THR A 391 10.92 -21.95 -16.05
N PHE A 392 9.76 -21.31 -16.19
CA PHE A 392 9.18 -21.01 -17.49
C PHE A 392 9.71 -19.66 -18.00
N TYR A 393 10.44 -19.67 -19.08
CA TYR A 393 10.85 -18.46 -19.79
C TYR A 393 9.69 -17.98 -20.67
N LEU A 394 9.40 -16.67 -20.60
CA LEU A 394 8.26 -16.02 -21.22
C LEU A 394 8.60 -15.41 -22.58
#